data_81fb4d31e32158606e256c6946c200bc
#
_entry.id   81fb4d31e32158606e256c6946c200bc
#
_cell.length_a   1.000
_cell.length_b   1.000
_cell.length_c   1.000
_cell.angle_alpha   90.00
_cell.angle_beta   90.00
_cell.angle_gamma   90.00
#
_symmetry.space_group_name_H-M   'P 1'
#
loop_
_entity.id
_entity.type
_entity.pdbx_description
1 polymer ?
#
loop_
_entity_poly.entity_id
_entity_poly.type
_entity_poly.pdbx_seq_one_letter_code
_entity_poly.pdbx_strand_id
1 'polypeptide(L)' 'MGMPNMEALYYYLFNRITDAIRALDDNNTGTAREILVNAQQEAEEQYISEET' A
#
# COMPACT_ATOMS: atom_id res chain seq x y z
N MET A 1 -8.28 -22.01 -3.73
CA MET A 1 -7.51 -21.49 -3.05
C MET A 1 -7.93 -20.36 -2.36
N GLY A 2 -8.41 -19.93 -1.67
CA GLY A 2 -8.90 -18.84 -1.00
C GLY A 2 -7.96 -18.13 -0.07
N MET A 3 -6.73 -18.50 -0.09
CA MET A 3 -5.78 -17.83 0.79
C MET A 3 -5.27 -16.56 0.15
N PRO A 4 -5.32 -15.44 0.85
CA PRO A 4 -4.73 -14.23 0.29
C PRO A 4 -3.23 -14.42 0.12
N ASN A 5 -2.69 -13.81 -0.93
CA ASN A 5 -1.26 -13.87 -1.13
C ASN A 5 -0.61 -12.79 -0.26
N MET A 6 -0.36 -13.15 0.97
CA MET A 6 0.16 -12.17 1.93
C MET A 6 1.55 -11.69 1.56
N GLU A 7 2.32 -12.54 0.89
CA GLU A 7 3.65 -12.12 0.46
C GLU A 7 3.57 -11.02 -0.57
N ALA A 8 2.70 -11.16 -1.55
CA ALA A 8 2.54 -10.13 -2.56
C ALA A 8 2.01 -8.85 -1.94
N LEU A 9 1.08 -8.96 -1.00
CA LEU A 9 0.55 -7.80 -0.32
C LEU A 9 1.62 -7.10 0.50
N TYR A 10 2.48 -7.88 1.14
CA TYR A 10 3.58 -7.31 1.91
C TYR A 10 4.49 -6.48 1.00
N TYR A 11 4.90 -7.05 -0.14
CA TYR A 11 5.78 -6.33 -1.06
C TYR A 11 5.11 -5.09 -1.62
N TYR A 12 3.83 -5.18 -1.92
CA TYR A 12 3.12 -4.03 -2.42
C TYR A 12 3.13 -2.88 -1.41
N LEU A 13 2.82 -3.19 -0.15
CA LEU A 13 2.79 -2.18 0.89
C LEU A 13 4.19 -1.63 1.16
N PHE A 14 5.18 -2.52 1.17
CA PHE A 14 6.55 -2.08 1.39
C PHE A 14 6.98 -1.07 0.34
N ASN A 15 6.65 -1.36 -0.93
CA ASN A 15 7.01 -0.46 -2.02
C ASN A 15 6.29 0.87 -1.92
N ARG A 16 5.02 0.84 -1.51
CA ARG A 16 4.28 2.09 -1.35
C ARG A 16 4.86 2.94 -0.23
N ILE A 17 5.28 2.29 0.84
CA ILE A 17 5.90 3.01 1.95
C ILE A 17 7.21 3.65 1.49
N THR A 18 8.00 2.92 0.70
CA THR A 18 9.23 3.46 0.16
C THR A 18 8.96 4.71 -0.69
N ASP A 19 7.92 4.64 -1.53
CA ASP A 19 7.57 5.78 -2.36
C ASP A 19 7.15 6.98 -1.51
N ALA A 20 6.42 6.71 -0.43
CA ALA A 20 5.99 7.78 0.45
C ALA A 20 7.19 8.44 1.15
N ILE A 21 8.16 7.63 1.57
CA ILE A 21 9.36 8.17 2.20
C ILE A 21 10.12 9.06 1.21
N ARG A 22 10.22 8.64 -0.04
CA ARG A 22 10.88 9.46 -1.05
C ARG A 22 10.16 10.78 -1.23
N ALA A 23 8.84 10.76 -1.23
CA ALA A 23 8.07 11.98 -1.36
C ALA A 23 8.32 12.91 -0.18
N LEU A 24 8.43 12.33 1.03
CA LEU A 24 8.74 13.14 2.20
C LEU A 24 10.13 13.76 2.11
N ASP A 25 11.09 12.97 1.61
CA ASP A 25 12.45 13.47 1.44
C ASP A 25 12.49 14.64 0.46
N ASP A 26 11.58 14.65 -0.49
CA ASP A 26 11.46 15.74 -1.46
C ASP A 26 10.57 16.86 -0.95
N ASN A 27 10.20 16.83 0.32
CA ASN A 27 9.29 17.82 0.91
C ASN A 27 7.94 17.83 0.24
N ASN A 28 7.52 16.70 -0.28
CA ASN A 28 6.24 16.60 -0.94
C ASN A 28 5.27 15.82 -0.04
N THR A 29 4.86 16.47 1.04
CA THR A 29 4.03 15.79 2.03
C THR A 29 2.66 15.42 1.49
N GLY A 30 2.11 16.24 0.59
CA GLY A 30 0.81 15.93 0.01
C GLY A 30 0.84 14.64 -0.78
N THR A 31 1.87 14.47 -1.60
CA THR A 31 2.01 13.25 -2.38
C THR A 31 2.25 12.06 -1.46
N ALA A 32 3.07 12.23 -0.42
CA ALA A 32 3.33 11.14 0.50
C ALA A 32 2.05 10.66 1.16
N ARG A 33 1.20 11.60 1.57
CA ARG A 33 -0.05 11.23 2.21
C ARG A 33 -0.97 10.49 1.24
N GLU A 34 -1.03 10.98 0.01
CA GLU A 34 -1.86 10.31 -1.00
C GLU A 34 -1.40 8.89 -1.25
N ILE A 35 -0.10 8.69 -1.34
CA ILE A 35 0.43 7.35 -1.56
C ILE A 35 0.02 6.42 -0.44
N LEU A 36 0.14 6.90 0.80
CA LEU A 36 -0.19 6.06 1.95
C LEU A 36 -1.69 5.77 2.04
N VAL A 37 -2.52 6.77 1.78
CA VAL A 37 -3.96 6.57 1.83
C VAL A 37 -4.40 5.59 0.75
N ASN A 38 -3.88 5.74 -0.46
CA ASN A 38 -4.22 4.83 -1.54
C ASN A 38 -3.73 3.42 -1.24
N ALA A 39 -2.54 3.30 -0.64
CA ALA A 39 -2.01 2.00 -0.30
C ALA A 39 -2.91 1.29 0.70
N GLN A 40 -3.40 2.02 1.68
CA GLN A 40 -4.30 1.43 2.67
C GLN A 40 -5.60 0.95 2.03
N GLN A 41 -6.15 1.77 1.16
CA GLN A 41 -7.41 1.41 0.51
C GLN A 41 -7.26 0.19 -0.36
N GLU A 42 -6.19 0.13 -1.14
CA GLU A 42 -5.97 -1.01 -2.01
C GLU A 42 -5.66 -2.26 -1.23
N ALA A 43 -4.89 -2.13 -0.16
CA ALA A 43 -4.58 -3.30 0.66
C ALA A 43 -5.84 -3.86 1.29
N GLU A 44 -6.72 -2.98 1.74
CA GLU A 44 -7.97 -3.41 2.33
C GLU A 44 -8.85 -4.10 1.31
N GLU A 45 -8.93 -3.53 0.11
CA GLU A 45 -9.72 -4.12 -0.95
C GLU A 45 -9.23 -5.51 -1.31
N GLN A 46 -7.92 -5.66 -1.42
CA GLN A 46 -7.36 -6.96 -1.78
C GLN A 46 -7.61 -7.98 -0.69
N TYR A 47 -7.47 -7.57 0.54
CA TYR A 47 -7.67 -8.47 1.66
C TYR A 47 -9.12 -8.93 1.75
N ILE A 48 -10.04 -7.99 1.62
CA ILE A 48 -11.45 -8.32 1.70
C ILE A 48 -11.89 -9.16 0.51
N SER A 49 -11.39 -8.84 -0.69
CA SER A 49 -11.74 -9.61 -1.88
C SER A 49 -11.35 -11.06 -1.73
N GLU A 50 -10.22 -11.32 -1.11
CA GLU A 50 -9.76 -12.68 -0.95
C GLU A 50 -10.65 -13.47 -0.01
N GLU A 51 -11.34 -12.77 0.87
CA GLU A 51 -12.19 -13.44 1.83
C GLU A 51 -13.52 -13.87 1.25
N THR A 52 -13.95 -13.26 0.19
CA THR A 52 -15.21 -13.63 -0.40
C THR A 52 -15.02 -14.63 -1.53
#